data_6c17bbdc5317b2c154899107b25733d5
#
_entry.id   6c17bbdc5317b2c154899107b25733d5
#
_cell.length_a   1.000
_cell.length_b   1.000
_cell.length_c   1.000
_cell.angle_alpha   90.00
_cell.angle_beta   90.00
_cell.angle_gamma   90.00
#
_symmetry.space_group_name_H-M   'P 1'
#
loop_
_entity.id
_entity.type
_entity.pdbx_description
1 polymer ?
#
loop_
_entity_poly.entity_id
_entity_poly.type
_entity_poly.pdbx_seq_one_letter_code
_entity_poly.pdbx_strand_id
1 'polypeptide(L)'
;MFFTNSSSFQVAGEAAGTWRTLSNDEWGYLLNTRTDASFLRAWKELDSGEHKGLVILPDDTDASVMSGITSTSHLASSGAVFLPAAGDRVGTVVNNAGSISRYWFGTPNEGDGSYAYRMYFFSNDVSVNCDLRERGSSVRLVR
;
A
#
# COMPACT_ATOMS: atom_id res chain seq x y z
N MET A 1 -5.93 18.44 -8.07
CA MET A 1 -7.06 17.60 -7.63
C MET A 1 -7.25 17.92 -6.15
N PHE A 2 -8.33 18.60 -5.79
CA PHE A 2 -8.58 18.99 -4.40
C PHE A 2 -9.25 17.81 -3.70
N PHE A 3 -8.61 17.23 -2.71
CA PHE A 3 -9.23 16.27 -1.83
C PHE A 3 -10.15 17.05 -0.87
N THR A 4 -11.45 17.00 -1.14
CA THR A 4 -12.44 17.34 -0.10
C THR A 4 -12.38 16.28 0.99
N ASN A 5 -12.82 16.59 2.20
CA ASN A 5 -12.73 15.78 3.43
C ASN A 5 -13.29 14.33 3.37
N SER A 6 -13.52 13.80 2.20
CA SER A 6 -13.92 12.42 1.96
C SER A 6 -12.77 11.72 1.26
N SER A 7 -12.16 10.75 1.91
CA SER A 7 -11.15 9.84 1.34
C SER A 7 -11.71 8.88 0.29
N SER A 8 -12.89 9.15 -0.23
CA SER A 8 -13.57 8.31 -1.21
C SER A 8 -13.27 8.77 -2.63
N PHE A 9 -13.12 7.79 -3.52
CA PHE A 9 -12.96 8.00 -4.96
C PHE A 9 -14.19 7.48 -5.68
N GLN A 10 -14.54 8.15 -6.77
CA GLN A 10 -15.54 7.64 -7.70
C GLN A 10 -14.82 6.93 -8.85
N VAL A 11 -15.05 5.63 -8.95
CA VAL A 11 -14.64 4.81 -10.09
C VAL A 11 -15.76 4.84 -11.12
N ALA A 12 -15.43 4.94 -12.42
CA ALA A 12 -16.42 5.01 -13.48
C ALA A 12 -17.41 3.83 -13.41
N GLY A 13 -18.71 4.12 -13.37
CA GLY A 13 -19.79 3.13 -13.24
C GLY A 13 -20.15 2.72 -11.81
N GLU A 14 -19.45 3.23 -10.79
CA GLU A 14 -19.72 2.95 -9.38
C GLU A 14 -20.33 4.17 -8.67
N ALA A 15 -21.05 3.93 -7.60
CA ALA A 15 -21.58 5.02 -6.78
C ALA A 15 -20.44 5.78 -6.07
N ALA A 16 -20.64 7.07 -5.84
CA ALA A 16 -19.67 7.88 -5.09
C ALA A 16 -19.49 7.29 -3.68
N GLY A 17 -18.23 7.19 -3.23
CA GLY A 17 -17.89 6.65 -1.92
C GLY A 17 -17.74 5.13 -1.85
N THR A 18 -17.99 4.41 -2.95
CA THR A 18 -17.81 2.95 -2.99
C THR A 18 -16.33 2.56 -2.80
N TRP A 19 -15.43 3.34 -3.37
CA TRP A 19 -13.99 3.09 -3.31
C TRP A 19 -13.28 4.18 -2.51
N ARG A 20 -12.37 3.79 -1.63
CA ARG A 20 -11.56 4.70 -0.83
C ARG A 20 -10.14 4.17 -0.62
N THR A 21 -9.25 5.01 -0.14
CA THR A 21 -7.97 4.57 0.43
C THR A 21 -8.18 4.18 1.90
N LEU A 22 -7.33 3.28 2.40
CA LEU A 22 -7.30 2.96 3.83
C LEU A 22 -6.85 4.19 4.65
N SER A 23 -7.41 4.34 5.84
CA SER A 23 -6.99 5.32 6.83
C SER A 23 -5.64 4.96 7.46
N ASN A 24 -5.08 5.89 8.24
CA ASN A 24 -3.87 5.64 9.03
C ASN A 24 -4.05 4.45 10.00
N ASP A 25 -5.20 4.37 10.67
CA ASP A 25 -5.48 3.31 11.64
C ASP A 25 -5.65 1.94 10.97
N GLU A 26 -6.31 1.91 9.80
CA GLU A 26 -6.47 0.67 9.03
C GLU A 26 -5.13 0.17 8.48
N TRP A 27 -4.28 1.05 7.97
CA TRP A 27 -2.92 0.68 7.60
C TRP A 27 -2.10 0.24 8.82
N GLY A 28 -2.22 0.95 9.95
CA GLY A 28 -1.59 0.58 11.21
C GLY A 28 -2.00 -0.81 11.68
N TYR A 29 -3.30 -1.15 11.56
CA TYR A 29 -3.81 -2.48 11.85
C TYR A 29 -3.15 -3.54 10.97
N LEU A 30 -3.26 -3.39 9.67
CA LEU A 30 -2.74 -4.37 8.70
C LEU A 30 -1.23 -4.61 8.81
N LEU A 31 -0.47 -3.55 9.12
CA LEU A 31 0.98 -3.62 9.08
C LEU A 31 1.61 -3.95 10.44
N ASN A 32 0.97 -3.59 11.57
CA ASN A 32 1.66 -3.58 12.85
C ASN A 32 0.87 -4.16 14.01
N THR A 33 -0.46 -3.96 14.11
CA THR A 33 -1.20 -4.21 15.37
C THR A 33 -2.09 -5.45 15.34
N ARG A 34 -2.45 -5.99 14.17
CA ARG A 34 -3.16 -7.27 14.08
C ARG A 34 -2.28 -8.41 14.55
N THR A 35 -2.88 -9.50 14.99
CA THR A 35 -2.15 -10.72 15.36
C THR A 35 -1.24 -11.15 14.21
N ASP A 36 0.01 -11.49 14.53
CA ASP A 36 1.02 -11.96 13.58
C ASP A 36 1.33 -11.00 12.41
N ALA A 37 1.05 -9.70 12.58
CA ALA A 37 1.21 -8.70 11.53
C ALA A 37 2.57 -8.76 10.81
N SER A 38 3.66 -8.98 11.54
CA SER A 38 5.02 -9.06 10.97
C SER A 38 5.25 -10.31 10.12
N PHE A 39 4.52 -11.40 10.37
CA PHE A 39 4.58 -12.64 9.60
C PHE A 39 3.59 -12.67 8.43
N LEU A 40 2.52 -11.87 8.53
CA LEU A 40 1.49 -11.75 7.48
C LEU A 40 1.83 -10.70 6.42
N ARG A 41 3.03 -10.14 6.44
CA ARG A 41 3.53 -9.23 5.40
C ARG A 41 4.99 -9.51 5.09
N ALA A 42 5.36 -9.46 3.82
CA ALA A 42 6.77 -9.62 3.42
C ALA A 42 7.05 -8.92 2.09
N TRP A 43 8.26 -8.39 1.96
CA TRP A 43 8.81 -8.06 0.65
C TRP A 43 8.97 -9.33 -0.17
N LYS A 44 8.51 -9.30 -1.41
CA LYS A 44 8.65 -10.41 -2.35
C LYS A 44 9.15 -9.94 -3.71
N GLU A 45 9.94 -10.79 -4.32
CA GLU A 45 10.30 -10.73 -5.72
C GLU A 45 9.63 -11.93 -6.39
N LEU A 46 8.54 -11.65 -7.11
CA LEU A 46 7.70 -12.67 -7.75
C LEU A 46 8.11 -12.85 -9.20
N ASP A 47 7.78 -14.03 -9.76
CA ASP A 47 8.03 -14.38 -11.16
C ASP A 47 9.51 -14.14 -11.54
N SER A 48 10.41 -14.70 -10.73
CA SER A 48 11.87 -14.56 -10.89
C SER A 48 12.39 -13.12 -10.83
N GLY A 49 11.70 -12.25 -10.06
CA GLY A 49 12.09 -10.87 -9.83
C GLY A 49 11.48 -9.86 -10.79
N GLU A 50 10.58 -10.29 -11.67
CA GLU A 50 9.85 -9.38 -12.57
C GLU A 50 8.94 -8.43 -11.80
N HIS A 51 8.31 -8.92 -10.71
CA HIS A 51 7.41 -8.15 -9.86
C HIS A 51 7.97 -8.06 -8.44
N LYS A 52 8.31 -6.84 -8.00
CA LYS A 52 8.84 -6.57 -6.66
C LYS A 52 7.88 -5.71 -5.86
N GLY A 53 7.70 -6.06 -4.59
CA GLY A 53 6.80 -5.30 -3.72
C GLY A 53 6.46 -5.98 -2.41
N LEU A 54 5.47 -5.44 -1.71
CA LEU A 54 4.98 -5.95 -0.45
C LEU A 54 3.77 -6.88 -0.70
N VAL A 55 3.86 -8.09 -0.20
CA VAL A 55 2.73 -9.02 -0.11
C VAL A 55 2.14 -8.90 1.29
N ILE A 56 0.82 -8.85 1.38
CA ILE A 56 0.05 -8.83 2.62
C ILE A 56 -0.97 -9.97 2.57
N LEU A 57 -0.90 -10.89 3.52
CA LEU A 57 -1.85 -11.98 3.69
C LEU A 57 -3.09 -11.53 4.46
N PRO A 58 -4.25 -12.17 4.26
CA PRO A 58 -5.44 -11.97 5.09
C PRO A 58 -5.19 -12.32 6.56
N ASP A 59 -6.06 -11.83 7.44
CA ASP A 59 -6.13 -12.29 8.83
C ASP A 59 -6.43 -13.79 8.86
N ASP A 60 -6.04 -14.43 9.95
CA ASP A 60 -6.24 -15.88 10.18
C ASP A 60 -5.55 -16.80 9.15
N THR A 61 -4.70 -16.27 8.28
CA THR A 61 -3.88 -17.07 7.38
C THR A 61 -2.65 -17.62 8.13
N ASP A 62 -2.34 -18.89 7.92
CA ASP A 62 -1.10 -19.46 8.44
C ASP A 62 0.10 -18.74 7.80
N ALA A 63 0.97 -18.20 8.65
CA ALA A 63 2.15 -17.44 8.22
C ALA A 63 3.10 -18.23 7.30
N SER A 64 3.07 -19.56 7.36
CA SER A 64 3.86 -20.44 6.48
C SER A 64 3.48 -20.30 5.01
N VAL A 65 2.24 -19.87 4.70
CA VAL A 65 1.77 -19.59 3.34
C VAL A 65 2.64 -18.55 2.65
N MET A 66 3.15 -17.57 3.41
CA MET A 66 4.02 -16.52 2.87
C MET A 66 5.24 -17.08 2.12
N SER A 67 5.83 -18.17 2.62
CA SER A 67 7.01 -18.78 1.99
C SER A 67 6.69 -19.37 0.61
N GLY A 68 5.48 -19.86 0.40
CA GLY A 68 5.01 -20.45 -0.85
C GLY A 68 4.64 -19.43 -1.94
N ILE A 69 4.55 -18.14 -1.60
CA ILE A 69 4.23 -17.10 -2.58
C ILE A 69 5.50 -16.70 -3.33
N THR A 70 5.67 -17.21 -4.53
CA THR A 70 6.83 -16.97 -5.40
C THR A 70 6.44 -16.45 -6.80
N SER A 71 5.15 -16.41 -7.10
CA SER A 71 4.63 -15.89 -8.37
C SER A 71 3.32 -15.13 -8.17
N THR A 72 2.97 -14.30 -9.14
CA THR A 72 1.70 -13.56 -9.14
C THR A 72 0.47 -14.48 -9.17
N SER A 73 0.58 -15.68 -9.75
CA SER A 73 -0.49 -16.67 -9.73
C SER A 73 -0.84 -17.19 -8.34
N HIS A 74 0.11 -17.19 -7.41
CA HIS A 74 -0.12 -17.62 -6.03
C HIS A 74 -0.89 -16.59 -5.20
N LEU A 75 -0.94 -15.32 -5.62
CA LEU A 75 -1.61 -14.25 -4.88
C LEU A 75 -3.12 -14.50 -4.76
N ALA A 76 -3.77 -14.85 -5.87
CA ALA A 76 -5.21 -15.08 -5.88
C ALA A 76 -5.60 -16.30 -5.03
N SER A 77 -4.85 -17.39 -5.11
CA SER A 77 -5.12 -18.63 -4.35
C SER A 77 -4.89 -18.48 -2.86
N SER A 78 -4.01 -17.57 -2.44
CA SER A 78 -3.74 -17.26 -1.01
C SER A 78 -4.60 -16.13 -0.46
N GLY A 79 -5.41 -15.46 -1.29
CA GLY A 79 -6.13 -14.24 -0.91
C GLY A 79 -5.22 -13.04 -0.63
N ALA A 80 -3.95 -13.12 -1.02
CA ALA A 80 -2.97 -12.10 -0.74
C ALA A 80 -3.19 -10.84 -1.57
N VAL A 81 -2.87 -9.69 -0.97
CA VAL A 81 -2.77 -8.41 -1.66
C VAL A 81 -1.31 -8.13 -1.97
N PHE A 82 -1.04 -7.73 -3.21
CA PHE A 82 0.28 -7.30 -3.65
C PHE A 82 0.30 -5.79 -3.87
N LEU A 83 1.29 -5.13 -3.29
CA LEU A 83 1.56 -3.71 -3.46
C LEU A 83 2.88 -3.55 -4.21
N PRO A 84 2.86 -3.25 -5.52
CA PRO A 84 4.08 -3.09 -6.31
C PRO A 84 5.02 -2.01 -5.75
N ALA A 85 6.32 -2.24 -5.86
CA ALA A 85 7.35 -1.23 -5.59
C ALA A 85 7.43 -0.23 -6.75
N ALA A 86 6.38 0.58 -6.90
CA ALA A 86 6.23 1.51 -8.02
C ALA A 86 7.10 2.78 -7.91
N GLY A 87 7.83 2.93 -6.80
CA GLY A 87 8.59 4.15 -6.54
C GLY A 87 7.71 5.33 -6.12
N ASP A 88 8.19 6.51 -6.44
CA ASP A 88 7.47 7.77 -6.29
C ASP A 88 7.78 8.72 -7.45
N ARG A 89 6.95 9.73 -7.62
CA ARG A 89 7.14 10.74 -8.66
C ARG A 89 7.43 12.11 -8.04
N VAL A 90 8.46 12.77 -8.56
CA VAL A 90 8.75 14.17 -8.25
C VAL A 90 8.80 14.94 -9.57
N GLY A 91 7.83 15.82 -9.80
CA GLY A 91 7.66 16.48 -11.10
C GLY A 91 7.43 15.44 -12.21
N THR A 92 8.32 15.40 -13.19
CA THR A 92 8.27 14.47 -14.33
C THR A 92 9.10 13.19 -14.12
N VAL A 93 9.86 13.09 -13.01
CA VAL A 93 10.80 12.00 -12.76
C VAL A 93 10.19 10.95 -11.85
N VAL A 94 10.26 9.68 -12.25
CA VAL A 94 9.95 8.52 -11.39
C VAL A 94 11.24 8.02 -10.76
N ASN A 95 11.24 7.93 -9.43
CA ASN A 95 12.37 7.48 -8.64
C ASN A 95 12.09 6.12 -7.99
N ASN A 96 13.15 5.33 -7.80
CA ASN A 96 13.13 4.12 -6.99
C ASN A 96 12.12 3.03 -7.40
N ALA A 97 11.63 3.03 -8.64
CA ALA A 97 10.79 1.96 -9.15
C ALA A 97 11.52 0.61 -9.05
N GLY A 98 10.82 -0.43 -8.57
CA GLY A 98 11.37 -1.76 -8.34
C GLY A 98 12.15 -1.92 -7.02
N SER A 99 12.34 -0.88 -6.22
CA SER A 99 13.08 -0.95 -4.95
C SER A 99 12.35 -0.36 -3.76
N ILE A 100 11.58 0.69 -3.97
CA ILE A 100 10.84 1.39 -2.91
C ILE A 100 9.42 1.66 -3.41
N SER A 101 8.45 1.75 -2.51
CA SER A 101 7.17 2.36 -2.86
C SER A 101 6.57 3.15 -1.71
N ARG A 102 5.64 4.02 -2.11
CA ARG A 102 4.90 4.90 -1.23
C ARG A 102 3.43 4.89 -1.62
N TYR A 103 2.58 4.68 -0.63
CA TYR A 103 1.13 4.63 -0.81
C TYR A 103 0.44 5.65 0.08
N TRP A 104 -0.34 6.54 -0.52
CA TRP A 104 -1.11 7.54 0.22
C TRP A 104 -2.18 6.91 1.10
N PHE A 105 -2.38 7.51 2.28
CA PHE A 105 -3.49 7.21 3.19
C PHE A 105 -4.68 8.11 2.92
N GLY A 106 -5.85 7.68 3.41
CA GLY A 106 -7.05 8.50 3.41
C GLY A 106 -7.10 9.54 4.51
N THR A 107 -6.31 9.37 5.57
CA THR A 107 -6.27 10.30 6.71
C THR A 107 -5.47 11.55 6.36
N PRO A 108 -6.03 12.75 6.49
CA PRO A 108 -5.30 13.99 6.28
C PRO A 108 -4.30 14.25 7.41
N ASN A 109 -3.25 15.00 7.12
CA ASN A 109 -2.38 15.56 8.17
C ASN A 109 -3.02 16.85 8.68
N GLU A 110 -3.51 16.84 9.93
CA GLU A 110 -4.18 17.98 10.53
C GLU A 110 -3.20 19.09 10.97
N GLY A 111 -1.92 18.75 11.16
CA GLY A 111 -0.91 19.71 11.61
C GLY A 111 -0.38 20.62 10.52
N ASP A 112 -0.31 20.11 9.28
CA ASP A 112 0.15 20.89 8.12
C ASP A 112 -0.53 20.39 6.85
N GLY A 113 -1.37 21.24 6.27
CA GLY A 113 -2.12 20.94 5.05
C GLY A 113 -1.25 20.70 3.79
N SER A 114 0.05 21.02 3.83
CA SER A 114 0.99 20.71 2.75
C SER A 114 1.42 19.26 2.73
N TYR A 115 1.18 18.51 3.81
CA TYR A 115 1.57 17.12 3.98
C TYR A 115 0.35 16.18 3.96
N ALA A 116 0.61 14.90 3.61
CA ALA A 116 -0.34 13.81 3.77
C ALA A 116 0.38 12.58 4.31
N TYR A 117 -0.36 11.73 5.03
CA TYR A 117 0.18 10.46 5.51
C TYR A 117 0.32 9.46 4.39
N ARG A 118 1.39 8.67 4.45
CA ARG A 118 1.70 7.59 3.53
C ARG A 118 2.38 6.43 4.21
N MET A 119 2.22 5.25 3.67
CA MET A 119 3.09 4.13 3.91
C MET A 119 4.31 4.24 2.99
N TYR A 120 5.44 3.84 3.52
CA TYR A 120 6.69 3.69 2.81
C TYR A 120 7.24 2.30 3.07
N PHE A 121 7.67 1.60 2.05
CA PHE A 121 8.33 0.31 2.22
C PHE A 121 9.47 0.11 1.21
N PHE A 122 10.49 -0.60 1.65
CA PHE A 122 11.57 -1.12 0.84
C PHE A 122 12.11 -2.40 1.48
N SER A 123 12.44 -3.42 0.68
CA SER A 123 12.88 -4.69 1.23
C SER A 123 11.96 -5.14 2.39
N ASN A 124 12.48 -5.37 3.58
CA ASN A 124 11.69 -5.83 4.74
C ASN A 124 11.26 -4.70 5.69
N ASP A 125 11.57 -3.45 5.37
CA ASP A 125 11.19 -2.30 6.18
C ASP A 125 9.88 -1.70 5.71
N VAL A 126 8.96 -1.49 6.65
CA VAL A 126 7.66 -0.86 6.42
C VAL A 126 7.44 0.19 7.49
N SER A 127 7.27 1.42 7.08
CA SER A 127 7.04 2.54 7.99
C SER A 127 5.90 3.44 7.54
N VAL A 128 5.36 4.19 8.47
CA VAL A 128 4.34 5.21 8.26
C VAL A 128 4.95 6.57 8.54
N ASN A 129 4.83 7.48 7.60
CA ASN A 129 5.24 8.88 7.78
C ASN A 129 4.37 9.80 6.92
N CYS A 130 4.67 11.09 6.91
CA CYS A 130 4.04 12.07 6.02
C CYS A 130 5.03 12.59 4.98
N ASP A 131 4.49 13.04 3.86
CA ASP A 131 5.26 13.69 2.80
C ASP A 131 4.46 14.81 2.15
N LEU A 132 5.14 15.65 1.39
CA LEU A 132 4.52 16.74 0.63
C LEU A 132 3.50 16.17 -0.37
N ARG A 133 2.32 16.77 -0.41
CA ARG A 133 1.21 16.35 -1.29
C ARG A 133 1.52 16.51 -2.78
N GLU A 134 2.50 17.31 -3.14
CA GLU A 134 2.96 17.48 -4.53
C GLU A 134 3.70 16.25 -5.06
N ARG A 135 4.14 15.35 -4.17
CA ARG A 135 4.78 14.10 -4.58
C ARG A 135 3.74 13.11 -5.09
N GLY A 136 4.08 12.41 -6.16
CA GLY A 136 3.26 11.34 -6.72
C GLY A 136 3.57 10.02 -6.03
N SER A 137 2.72 9.64 -5.06
CA SER A 137 2.74 8.30 -4.47
C SER A 137 1.63 7.45 -5.03
N SER A 138 1.76 6.14 -4.92
CA SER A 138 0.73 5.18 -5.34
C SER A 138 -0.51 5.29 -4.47
N VAL A 139 -1.62 4.76 -4.98
CA VAL A 139 -2.89 4.65 -4.27
C VAL A 139 -3.38 3.20 -4.34
N ARG A 140 -3.81 2.66 -3.22
CA ARG A 140 -4.54 1.39 -3.17
C ARG A 140 -5.97 1.65 -2.75
N LEU A 141 -6.88 1.45 -3.68
CA LEU A 141 -8.31 1.53 -3.41
C LEU A 141 -8.80 0.22 -2.78
N VAL A 142 -9.71 0.37 -1.83
CA VAL A 142 -10.47 -0.71 -1.20
C VAL A 142 -11.96 -0.40 -1.29
N ARG A 143 -12.77 -1.43 -1.20
CA ARG A 143 -14.24 -1.34 -1.28
C ARG A 143 -14.87 -1.72 0.06
#